data_533edf02d380cf6b61a9c5fdfa738744
#
_entry.id   533edf02d380cf6b61a9c5fdfa738744
#
_cell.length_a   1.000
_cell.length_b   1.000
_cell.length_c   1.000
_cell.angle_alpha   90.00
_cell.angle_beta   90.00
_cell.angle_gamma   90.00
#
_symmetry.space_group_name_H-M   'P 1'
#
loop_
_entity.id
_entity.type
_entity.pdbx_description
1 polymer ?
#
loop_
_entity_poly.entity_id
_entity_poly.type
_entity_poly.pdbx_seq_one_letter_code
_entity_poly.pdbx_strand_id
1 'polypeptide(L)'
;MKKFDFSFVFPCLNESQTIVKCIQIVKEVEKEHNLSIEIIVADNGSTDGSQELCRNLDVRVLDVSKRGYGAALDSGIRAASTNYVVIADSDLSYDIKQCNEFVKALMVTNSDLIMGNRFKGKIYPKAMPWHHKYFGNPVLSFIGRRLFGVSIGDFHCGMRAINRNSYIVADLKTSGMEFA
;
A
#
# COMPACT_ATOMS: atom_id res chain seq x y z
N MET A 1 10.25 9.83 -21.59
CA MET A 1 9.84 9.52 -20.20
C MET A 1 9.91 8.02 -20.01
N LYS A 2 10.46 7.54 -18.89
CA LYS A 2 10.47 6.10 -18.55
C LYS A 2 9.00 5.66 -18.40
N LYS A 3 8.62 4.59 -19.08
CA LYS A 3 7.27 4.02 -18.97
C LYS A 3 7.28 2.98 -17.87
N PHE A 4 6.47 3.17 -16.85
CA PHE A 4 6.31 2.21 -15.76
C PHE A 4 5.08 1.33 -16.00
N ASP A 5 5.14 0.08 -15.54
CA ASP A 5 4.01 -0.87 -15.59
C ASP A 5 2.98 -0.55 -14.51
N PHE A 6 3.45 -0.25 -13.29
CA PHE A 6 2.63 0.23 -12.18
C PHE A 6 3.47 1.04 -11.18
N SER A 7 2.80 1.72 -10.25
CA SER A 7 3.45 2.45 -9.16
C SER A 7 3.26 1.72 -7.84
N PHE A 8 4.29 1.73 -6.99
CA PHE A 8 4.23 1.24 -5.62
C PHE A 8 4.40 2.42 -4.66
N VAL A 9 3.45 2.62 -3.74
CA VAL A 9 3.45 3.72 -2.77
C VAL A 9 3.65 3.18 -1.36
N PHE A 10 4.68 3.68 -0.69
CA PHE A 10 4.93 3.46 0.72
C PHE A 10 4.61 4.73 1.52
N PRO A 11 3.63 4.73 2.43
CA PRO A 11 3.55 5.77 3.46
C PRO A 11 4.72 5.59 4.42
N CYS A 12 5.39 6.67 4.80
CA CYS A 12 6.58 6.60 5.64
C CYS A 12 6.53 7.65 6.75
N LEU A 13 6.76 7.21 7.98
CA LEU A 13 6.99 8.07 9.14
C LEU A 13 7.88 7.37 10.16
N ASN A 14 9.17 7.71 10.17
CA ASN A 14 10.19 7.11 11.05
C ASN A 14 10.34 5.59 10.87
N GLU A 15 10.57 5.17 9.63
CA GLU A 15 10.72 3.76 9.22
C GLU A 15 12.14 3.44 8.72
N SER A 16 13.18 4.12 9.25
CA SER A 16 14.59 3.96 8.80
C SER A 16 15.10 2.51 8.88
N GLN A 17 14.53 1.70 9.79
CA GLN A 17 14.95 0.31 9.98
C GLN A 17 14.39 -0.66 8.93
N THR A 18 13.28 -0.32 8.28
CA THR A 18 12.49 -1.24 7.46
C THR A 18 12.32 -0.79 6.00
N ILE A 19 12.21 0.52 5.76
CA ILE A 19 11.88 1.08 4.44
C ILE A 19 12.85 0.66 3.34
N VAL A 20 14.16 0.63 3.62
CA VAL A 20 15.18 0.21 2.66
C VAL A 20 14.93 -1.22 2.18
N LYS A 21 14.61 -2.12 3.12
CA LYS A 21 14.32 -3.52 2.81
C LYS A 21 13.02 -3.66 2.02
N CYS A 22 11.99 -2.87 2.35
CA CYS A 22 10.74 -2.84 1.58
C CYS A 22 11.00 -2.45 0.12
N ILE A 23 11.78 -1.39 -0.11
CA ILE A 23 12.17 -0.94 -1.45
C ILE A 23 12.96 -2.02 -2.20
N GLN A 24 13.91 -2.68 -1.53
CA GLN A 24 14.70 -3.76 -2.12
C GLN A 24 13.82 -4.93 -2.59
N ILE A 25 12.80 -5.31 -1.80
CA ILE A 25 11.85 -6.36 -2.19
C ILE A 25 11.10 -5.96 -3.47
N VAL A 26 10.65 -4.72 -3.61
CA VAL A 26 10.01 -4.26 -4.86
C VAL A 26 10.98 -4.31 -6.03
N LYS A 27 12.24 -3.94 -5.85
CA LYS A 27 13.28 -4.04 -6.90
C LYS A 27 13.62 -5.50 -7.26
N GLU A 28 13.53 -6.43 -6.31
CA GLU A 28 13.62 -7.86 -6.62
C GLU A 28 12.47 -8.31 -7.53
N VAL A 29 11.23 -7.88 -7.24
CA VAL A 29 10.06 -8.16 -8.08
C VAL A 29 10.20 -7.57 -9.48
N GLU A 30 10.70 -6.32 -9.61
CA GLU A 30 11.02 -5.72 -10.92
C GLU A 30 11.93 -6.64 -11.76
N LYS A 31 13.01 -7.09 -11.13
CA LYS A 31 14.01 -7.94 -11.79
C LYS A 31 13.45 -9.33 -12.11
N GLU A 32 12.75 -9.98 -11.19
CA GLU A 32 12.22 -11.33 -11.33
C GLU A 32 11.17 -11.41 -12.45
N HIS A 33 10.34 -10.38 -12.57
CA HIS A 33 9.24 -10.35 -13.54
C HIS A 33 9.51 -9.48 -14.77
N ASN A 34 10.73 -8.91 -14.91
CA ASN A 34 11.11 -8.01 -16.00
C ASN A 34 10.12 -6.82 -16.13
N LEU A 35 9.77 -6.21 -15.01
CA LEU A 35 8.87 -5.08 -14.90
C LEU A 35 9.64 -3.77 -14.70
N SER A 36 8.96 -2.66 -14.92
CA SER A 36 9.41 -1.32 -14.53
C SER A 36 8.41 -0.76 -13.52
N ILE A 37 8.81 -0.61 -12.25
CA ILE A 37 7.95 -0.17 -11.16
C ILE A 37 8.37 1.22 -10.71
N GLU A 38 7.44 2.18 -10.70
CA GLU A 38 7.67 3.48 -10.05
C GLU A 38 7.53 3.30 -8.53
N ILE A 39 8.60 3.50 -7.79
CA ILE A 39 8.55 3.43 -6.31
C ILE A 39 8.45 4.85 -5.76
N ILE A 40 7.39 5.10 -4.98
CA ILE A 40 7.11 6.37 -4.33
C ILE A 40 7.09 6.17 -2.83
N VAL A 41 7.92 6.91 -2.10
CA VAL A 41 7.90 7.00 -0.65
C VAL A 41 7.24 8.32 -0.27
N ALA A 42 6.03 8.25 0.28
CA ALA A 42 5.28 9.41 0.76
C ALA A 42 5.64 9.68 2.23
N ASP A 43 6.67 10.47 2.44
CA ASP A 43 7.18 10.78 3.77
C ASP A 43 6.33 11.84 4.47
N ASN A 44 5.84 11.50 5.65
CA ASN A 44 4.96 12.36 6.45
C ASN A 44 5.73 13.12 7.55
N GLY A 45 6.99 13.42 7.29
CA GLY A 45 7.88 14.21 8.14
C GLY A 45 8.69 13.36 9.11
N SER A 46 9.39 12.35 8.60
CA SER A 46 10.36 11.55 9.33
C SER A 46 11.52 12.40 9.85
N THR A 47 12.02 12.03 11.01
CA THR A 47 13.17 12.67 11.69
C THR A 47 14.31 11.71 11.99
N ASP A 48 14.17 10.43 11.60
CA ASP A 48 15.08 9.34 11.90
C ASP A 48 16.05 9.00 10.75
N GLY A 49 16.10 9.82 9.68
CA GLY A 49 16.91 9.58 8.49
C GLY A 49 16.24 8.76 7.40
N SER A 50 14.97 8.35 7.56
CA SER A 50 14.23 7.58 6.54
C SER A 50 14.27 8.20 5.16
N GLN A 51 14.06 9.52 5.07
CA GLN A 51 14.09 10.26 3.79
C GLN A 51 15.43 10.17 3.09
N GLU A 52 16.53 10.39 3.82
CA GLU A 52 17.88 10.36 3.27
C GLU A 52 18.23 8.98 2.73
N LEU A 53 17.89 7.92 3.49
CA LEU A 53 18.06 6.53 3.05
C LEU A 53 17.32 6.27 1.73
N CYS A 54 16.08 6.76 1.60
CA CYS A 54 15.28 6.56 0.39
C CYS A 54 15.83 7.34 -0.81
N ARG A 55 16.29 8.59 -0.62
CA ARG A 55 16.87 9.40 -1.70
C ARG A 55 18.11 8.76 -2.34
N ASN A 56 18.84 7.95 -1.58
CA ASN A 56 20.01 7.21 -2.07
C ASN A 56 19.67 5.94 -2.87
N LEU A 57 18.38 5.58 -3.01
CA LEU A 57 17.94 4.31 -3.62
C LEU A 57 17.30 4.46 -5.02
N ASP A 58 17.43 5.60 -5.68
CA ASP A 58 16.76 5.86 -6.97
C ASP A 58 15.23 5.59 -6.89
N VAL A 59 14.60 6.16 -5.88
CA VAL A 59 13.15 6.16 -5.69
C VAL A 59 12.63 7.59 -5.50
N ARG A 60 11.37 7.80 -5.82
CA ARG A 60 10.75 9.11 -5.68
C ARG A 60 10.31 9.34 -4.24
N VAL A 61 10.91 10.29 -3.54
CA VAL A 61 10.50 10.71 -2.20
C VAL A 61 9.61 11.94 -2.30
N LEU A 62 8.42 11.89 -1.70
CA LEU A 62 7.48 13.01 -1.57
C LEU A 62 7.47 13.51 -0.14
N ASP A 63 7.72 14.79 0.05
CA ASP A 63 7.57 15.45 1.35
C ASP A 63 6.09 15.84 1.54
N VAL A 64 5.36 15.11 2.40
CA VAL A 64 3.93 15.31 2.65
C VAL A 64 3.73 16.19 3.87
N SER A 65 3.39 17.45 3.65
CA SER A 65 3.22 18.46 4.72
C SER A 65 1.98 18.23 5.59
N LYS A 66 0.87 17.75 4.98
CA LYS A 66 -0.35 17.43 5.73
C LYS A 66 -0.13 16.15 6.54
N ARG A 67 -0.22 16.26 7.86
CA ARG A 67 -0.02 15.11 8.74
C ARG A 67 -1.14 14.09 8.64
N GLY A 68 -0.76 12.81 8.71
CA GLY A 68 -1.66 11.66 8.78
C GLY A 68 -1.35 10.58 7.77
N TYR A 69 -1.66 9.34 8.14
CA TYR A 69 -1.46 8.14 7.31
C TYR A 69 -2.18 8.25 5.97
N GLY A 70 -3.48 8.61 6.00
CA GLY A 70 -4.27 8.81 4.80
C GLY A 70 -3.76 9.95 3.93
N ALA A 71 -3.21 11.02 4.54
CA ALA A 71 -2.61 12.12 3.78
C ALA A 71 -1.35 11.68 3.04
N ALA A 72 -0.52 10.82 3.63
CA ALA A 72 0.64 10.24 2.97
C ALA A 72 0.22 9.37 1.78
N LEU A 73 -0.75 8.47 1.98
CA LEU A 73 -1.27 7.61 0.93
C LEU A 73 -1.94 8.40 -0.20
N ASP A 74 -2.82 9.35 0.12
CA ASP A 74 -3.49 10.21 -0.87
C ASP A 74 -2.46 10.95 -1.73
N SER A 75 -1.45 11.56 -1.10
CA SER A 75 -0.39 12.27 -1.80
C SER A 75 0.41 11.34 -2.72
N GLY A 76 0.77 10.14 -2.26
CA GLY A 76 1.49 9.15 -3.04
C GLY A 76 0.69 8.63 -4.22
N ILE A 77 -0.59 8.27 -4.01
CA ILE A 77 -1.48 7.77 -5.06
C ILE A 77 -1.71 8.85 -6.14
N ARG A 78 -1.96 10.10 -5.73
CA ARG A 78 -2.17 11.21 -6.69
C ARG A 78 -0.91 11.53 -7.48
N ALA A 79 0.28 11.40 -6.87
CA ALA A 79 1.56 11.65 -7.51
C ALA A 79 2.03 10.52 -8.44
N ALA A 80 1.44 9.33 -8.33
CA ALA A 80 1.78 8.20 -9.19
C ALA A 80 1.59 8.52 -10.68
N SER A 81 2.53 8.05 -11.52
CA SER A 81 2.50 8.27 -12.97
C SER A 81 1.72 7.22 -13.74
N THR A 82 1.30 6.14 -13.08
CA THR A 82 0.59 5.01 -13.69
C THR A 82 -0.88 4.94 -13.25
N ASN A 83 -1.68 4.16 -13.99
CA ASN A 83 -3.08 3.92 -13.64
C ASN A 83 -3.27 2.85 -12.56
N TYR A 84 -2.27 2.00 -12.34
CA TYR A 84 -2.31 0.95 -11.32
C TYR A 84 -1.35 1.29 -10.21
N VAL A 85 -1.85 1.39 -9.00
CA VAL A 85 -1.06 1.75 -7.83
C VAL A 85 -1.21 0.67 -6.77
N VAL A 86 -0.09 0.11 -6.31
CA VAL A 86 -0.05 -0.75 -5.12
C VAL A 86 0.35 0.10 -3.93
N ILE A 87 -0.31 -0.10 -2.81
CA ILE A 87 0.07 0.49 -1.52
C ILE A 87 0.34 -0.61 -0.50
N ALA A 88 1.30 -0.42 0.37
CA ALA A 88 1.55 -1.23 1.56
C ALA A 88 2.33 -0.43 2.60
N ASP A 89 2.21 -0.82 3.86
CA ASP A 89 2.99 -0.23 4.95
C ASP A 89 4.49 -0.54 4.78
N SER A 90 5.33 0.36 5.29
CA SER A 90 6.79 0.28 5.16
C SER A 90 7.47 -0.48 6.32
N ASP A 91 6.71 -1.23 7.13
CA ASP A 91 7.12 -1.94 8.35
C ASP A 91 7.37 -3.45 8.17
N LEU A 92 7.34 -3.96 6.92
CA LEU A 92 7.47 -5.38 6.57
C LEU A 92 6.32 -6.28 7.08
N SER A 93 5.17 -5.72 7.47
CA SER A 93 4.03 -6.52 7.92
C SER A 93 3.29 -7.26 6.80
N TYR A 94 3.57 -6.92 5.54
CA TYR A 94 2.96 -7.54 4.35
C TYR A 94 3.99 -8.27 3.50
N ASP A 95 3.51 -9.27 2.75
CA ASP A 95 4.30 -9.94 1.73
C ASP A 95 4.30 -9.09 0.43
N ILE A 96 5.21 -8.11 0.40
CA ILE A 96 5.37 -7.15 -0.70
C ILE A 96 5.66 -7.86 -2.04
N LYS A 97 6.23 -9.07 -2.02
CA LYS A 97 6.51 -9.85 -3.25
C LYS A 97 5.25 -10.15 -4.06
N GLN A 98 4.08 -10.14 -3.43
CA GLN A 98 2.81 -10.36 -4.12
C GLN A 98 2.30 -9.14 -4.92
N CYS A 99 2.99 -8.00 -4.92
CA CYS A 99 2.49 -6.76 -5.54
C CYS A 99 2.10 -6.94 -7.02
N ASN A 100 2.86 -7.72 -7.79
CA ASN A 100 2.54 -8.03 -9.18
C ASN A 100 1.23 -8.80 -9.32
N GLU A 101 0.95 -9.73 -8.43
CA GLU A 101 -0.30 -10.50 -8.45
C GLU A 101 -1.52 -9.64 -8.12
N PHE A 102 -1.36 -8.63 -7.24
CA PHE A 102 -2.42 -7.66 -6.97
C PHE A 102 -2.75 -6.83 -8.21
N VAL A 103 -1.75 -6.37 -8.96
CA VAL A 103 -1.95 -5.62 -10.20
C VAL A 103 -2.60 -6.49 -11.26
N LYS A 104 -2.12 -7.72 -11.46
CA LYS A 104 -2.74 -8.66 -12.39
C LYS A 104 -4.20 -8.93 -12.04
N ALA A 105 -4.52 -9.14 -10.76
CA ALA A 105 -5.90 -9.33 -10.31
C ALA A 105 -6.77 -8.11 -10.63
N LEU A 106 -6.28 -6.89 -10.38
CA LEU A 106 -6.97 -5.65 -10.71
C LEU A 106 -7.31 -5.55 -12.20
N MET A 107 -6.33 -5.87 -13.05
CA MET A 107 -6.49 -5.83 -14.51
C MET A 107 -7.46 -6.91 -15.02
N VAL A 108 -7.32 -8.16 -14.56
CA VAL A 108 -8.13 -9.29 -15.02
C VAL A 108 -9.60 -9.13 -14.59
N THR A 109 -9.83 -8.65 -13.38
CA THR A 109 -11.19 -8.47 -12.87
C THR A 109 -11.82 -7.14 -13.26
N ASN A 110 -11.03 -6.24 -13.88
CA ASN A 110 -11.44 -4.86 -14.19
C ASN A 110 -12.04 -4.16 -12.95
N SER A 111 -11.46 -4.42 -11.79
CA SER A 111 -11.90 -3.86 -10.50
C SER A 111 -11.23 -2.52 -10.23
N ASP A 112 -11.84 -1.69 -9.41
CA ASP A 112 -11.25 -0.41 -8.96
C ASP A 112 -10.33 -0.59 -7.77
N LEU A 113 -10.53 -1.67 -6.99
CA LEU A 113 -9.77 -1.97 -5.77
C LEU A 113 -9.63 -3.48 -5.59
N ILE A 114 -8.40 -3.93 -5.35
CA ILE A 114 -8.07 -5.26 -4.83
C ILE A 114 -7.48 -5.10 -3.43
N MET A 115 -8.03 -5.79 -2.47
CA MET A 115 -7.53 -5.80 -1.08
C MET A 115 -6.91 -7.14 -0.75
N GLY A 116 -5.81 -7.09 -0.01
CA GLY A 116 -5.22 -8.29 0.59
C GLY A 116 -6.17 -8.94 1.60
N ASN A 117 -5.92 -10.20 1.88
CA ASN A 117 -6.65 -10.93 2.91
C ASN A 117 -5.67 -11.69 3.80
N ARG A 118 -5.34 -11.10 4.94
CA ARG A 118 -4.38 -11.67 5.90
C ARG A 118 -4.87 -12.99 6.49
N PHE A 119 -6.20 -13.23 6.53
CA PHE A 119 -6.76 -14.47 7.05
C PHE A 119 -6.60 -15.67 6.12
N LYS A 120 -6.36 -15.43 4.81
CA LYS A 120 -6.06 -16.49 3.82
C LYS A 120 -4.57 -16.74 3.63
N GLY A 121 -3.71 -15.85 4.14
CA GLY A 121 -2.26 -15.92 4.04
C GLY A 121 -1.60 -16.35 5.35
N LYS A 122 -0.26 -16.25 5.39
CA LYS A 122 0.53 -16.41 6.62
C LYS A 122 0.54 -15.08 7.38
N ILE A 123 -0.08 -15.04 8.56
CA ILE A 123 0.07 -13.91 9.48
C ILE A 123 1.38 -14.12 10.23
N TYR A 124 2.34 -13.20 10.05
CA TYR A 124 3.61 -13.26 10.76
C TYR A 124 3.40 -13.13 12.28
N PRO A 125 4.24 -13.82 13.09
CA PRO A 125 4.17 -13.70 14.55
C PRO A 125 4.25 -12.24 14.98
N LYS A 126 3.35 -11.80 15.86
CA LYS A 126 3.21 -10.43 16.39
C LYS A 126 2.67 -9.36 15.41
N ALA A 127 2.37 -9.70 14.14
CA ALA A 127 1.80 -8.74 13.18
C ALA A 127 0.35 -8.34 13.53
N MET A 128 -0.34 -9.09 14.40
CA MET A 128 -1.72 -8.78 14.79
C MET A 128 -2.02 -9.32 16.19
N PRO A 129 -2.57 -8.49 17.11
CA PRO A 129 -3.06 -8.96 18.41
C PRO A 129 -4.15 -10.03 18.25
N TRP A 130 -4.18 -11.03 19.13
CA TRP A 130 -5.08 -12.19 19.01
C TRP A 130 -6.57 -11.81 18.97
N HIS A 131 -7.00 -10.80 19.72
CA HIS A 131 -8.37 -10.32 19.75
C HIS A 131 -8.78 -9.64 18.44
N HIS A 132 -7.87 -8.93 17.76
CA HIS A 132 -8.11 -8.42 16.41
C HIS A 132 -8.17 -9.54 15.37
N LYS A 133 -7.32 -10.57 15.53
CA LYS A 133 -7.27 -11.71 14.60
C LYS A 133 -8.54 -12.53 14.61
N TYR A 134 -9.10 -12.82 15.80
CA TYR A 134 -10.20 -13.78 15.95
C TYR A 134 -11.59 -13.14 16.10
N PHE A 135 -11.68 -11.90 16.56
CA PHE A 135 -12.95 -11.21 16.81
C PHE A 135 -13.08 -9.89 16.05
N GLY A 136 -12.20 -8.92 16.26
CA GLY A 136 -12.35 -7.55 15.74
C GLY A 136 -12.48 -7.51 14.23
N ASN A 137 -11.42 -7.86 13.53
CA ASN A 137 -11.38 -7.76 12.07
C ASN A 137 -12.34 -8.70 11.34
N PRO A 138 -12.55 -9.99 11.75
CA PRO A 138 -13.55 -10.83 11.13
C PRO A 138 -14.99 -10.30 11.27
N VAL A 139 -15.36 -9.81 12.47
CA VAL A 139 -16.69 -9.23 12.73
C VAL A 139 -16.90 -7.95 11.90
N LEU A 140 -15.94 -7.04 11.92
CA LEU A 140 -16.01 -5.81 11.13
C LEU A 140 -16.06 -6.11 9.64
N SER A 141 -15.27 -7.06 9.15
CA SER A 141 -15.32 -7.48 7.75
C SER A 141 -16.64 -8.16 7.38
N PHE A 142 -17.25 -8.90 8.29
CA PHE A 142 -18.60 -9.48 8.09
C PHE A 142 -19.65 -8.37 7.97
N ILE A 143 -19.64 -7.40 8.88
CA ILE A 143 -20.56 -6.26 8.86
C ILE A 143 -20.37 -5.45 7.57
N GLY A 144 -19.12 -5.14 7.20
CA GLY A 144 -18.79 -4.41 5.98
C GLY A 144 -19.32 -5.11 4.72
N ARG A 145 -19.09 -6.43 4.59
CA ARG A 145 -19.66 -7.20 3.47
C ARG A 145 -21.17 -7.11 3.40
N ARG A 146 -21.83 -7.18 4.56
CA ARG A 146 -23.30 -7.15 4.63
C ARG A 146 -23.87 -5.78 4.30
N LEU A 147 -23.19 -4.69 4.72
CA LEU A 147 -23.63 -3.32 4.48
C LEU A 147 -23.37 -2.85 3.05
N PHE A 148 -22.21 -3.20 2.50
CA PHE A 148 -21.75 -2.68 1.20
C PHE A 148 -21.95 -3.67 0.04
N GLY A 149 -22.39 -4.89 0.28
CA GLY A 149 -22.64 -5.89 -0.77
C GLY A 149 -21.36 -6.33 -1.51
N VAL A 150 -20.17 -6.26 -0.88
CA VAL A 150 -18.88 -6.56 -1.51
C VAL A 150 -18.24 -7.83 -0.96
N SER A 151 -17.36 -8.48 -1.75
CA SER A 151 -16.73 -9.76 -1.38
C SER A 151 -15.37 -9.58 -0.70
N ILE A 152 -15.15 -8.47 0.03
CA ILE A 152 -13.88 -8.20 0.70
C ILE A 152 -13.73 -9.08 1.95
N GLY A 153 -12.61 -9.83 2.03
CA GLY A 153 -12.36 -10.74 3.15
C GLY A 153 -11.73 -10.07 4.37
N ASP A 154 -10.96 -9.01 4.18
CA ASP A 154 -10.26 -8.27 5.23
C ASP A 154 -10.26 -6.77 4.90
N PHE A 155 -11.21 -6.03 5.49
CA PHE A 155 -11.36 -4.59 5.25
C PHE A 155 -10.19 -3.75 5.79
N HIS A 156 -9.41 -4.32 6.72
CA HIS A 156 -8.32 -3.61 7.40
C HIS A 156 -6.93 -4.03 6.88
N CYS A 157 -6.87 -4.70 5.72
CA CYS A 157 -5.59 -4.99 5.11
C CYS A 157 -5.01 -3.73 4.48
N GLY A 158 -3.80 -3.31 4.89
CA GLY A 158 -3.12 -2.15 4.33
C GLY A 158 -2.53 -2.38 2.94
N MET A 159 -2.29 -3.67 2.55
CA MET A 159 -1.82 -3.95 1.19
C MET A 159 -2.98 -3.99 0.21
N ARG A 160 -2.96 -3.10 -0.79
CA ARG A 160 -4.04 -2.90 -1.77
C ARG A 160 -3.48 -2.56 -3.13
N ALA A 161 -4.19 -2.96 -4.19
CA ALA A 161 -3.99 -2.40 -5.53
C ALA A 161 -5.22 -1.57 -5.92
N ILE A 162 -4.98 -0.42 -6.53
CA ILE A 162 -5.98 0.61 -6.76
C ILE A 162 -5.91 1.06 -8.22
N ASN A 163 -7.06 1.21 -8.87
CA ASN A 163 -7.17 1.97 -10.10
C ASN A 163 -7.12 3.46 -9.74
N ARG A 164 -6.02 4.13 -10.10
CA ARG A 164 -5.78 5.53 -9.77
C ARG A 164 -6.86 6.48 -10.32
N ASN A 165 -7.38 6.21 -11.52
CA ASN A 165 -8.41 7.07 -12.10
C ASN A 165 -9.70 7.00 -11.28
N SER A 166 -10.13 5.80 -10.89
CA SER A 166 -11.31 5.61 -10.03
C SER A 166 -11.10 6.23 -8.65
N TYR A 167 -9.87 6.11 -8.09
CA TYR A 167 -9.51 6.76 -6.84
C TYR A 167 -9.64 8.29 -6.90
N ILE A 168 -9.14 8.91 -7.99
CA ILE A 168 -9.23 10.36 -8.18
C ILE A 168 -10.69 10.80 -8.30
N VAL A 169 -11.52 10.04 -9.02
CA VAL A 169 -12.96 10.33 -9.18
C VAL A 169 -13.70 10.19 -7.84
N ALA A 170 -13.35 9.21 -7.01
CA ALA A 170 -13.94 9.01 -5.68
C ALA A 170 -13.64 10.16 -4.71
N ASP A 171 -12.57 10.92 -4.95
CA ASP A 171 -12.16 12.14 -4.23
C ASP A 171 -12.25 12.02 -2.70
N LEU A 172 -11.65 10.96 -2.14
CA LEU A 172 -11.64 10.69 -0.70
C LEU A 172 -10.96 11.82 0.07
N LYS A 173 -11.52 12.21 1.22
CA LYS A 173 -11.07 13.37 2.01
C LYS A 173 -10.43 12.98 3.34
N THR A 174 -10.41 11.71 3.69
CA THR A 174 -9.84 11.22 4.95
C THR A 174 -8.32 11.36 4.96
N SER A 175 -7.76 11.82 6.05
CA SER A 175 -6.31 12.05 6.17
C SER A 175 -5.63 11.23 7.27
N GLY A 176 -6.39 10.65 8.18
CA GLY A 176 -5.89 9.84 9.30
C GLY A 176 -5.94 8.34 9.03
N MET A 177 -5.97 7.56 10.11
CA MET A 177 -6.05 6.09 10.06
C MET A 177 -7.39 5.57 9.53
N GLU A 178 -8.41 6.39 9.50
CA GLU A 178 -9.73 6.09 8.91
C GLU A 178 -9.67 5.89 7.38
N PHE A 179 -8.54 6.20 6.76
CA PHE A 179 -8.28 5.87 5.36
C PHE A 179 -8.13 4.35 5.15
N ALA A 180 -7.67 3.63 6.16
CA ALA A 180 -7.32 2.21 6.09
C ALA A 180 -8.53 1.26 6.10
#